data_ffbc57771256a4137e690f67a693a089
#
_entry.id   ffbc57771256a4137e690f67a693a089
#
_cell.length_a   1.000
_cell.length_b   1.000
_cell.length_c   1.000
_cell.angle_alpha   90.00
_cell.angle_beta   90.00
_cell.angle_gamma   90.00
#
_symmetry.space_group_name_H-M   'P 1'
#
loop_
_entity.id
_entity.type
_entity.pdbx_description
1 polymer ?
#
loop_
_entity_poly.entity_id
_entity_poly.type
_entity_poly.pdbx_seq_one_letter_code
_entity_poly.pdbx_strand_id
1 'polypeptide(L)'
;CKEIHNGWEMTPRVRLDVMDAYDYDYANKRAEDTFPLKRTEYKRLYLDAENGAAGFDEFESEAEVVYDPKAETTTFTYEFTEDTEITGFMKLHLNVECRGYDNMDLFPWVIKLDHEGNYVPIRVMGAPYRGAWGFLRCSHRDLDPKYASDFQPVHSHEKEERMQPGEIVPVDVEM
;
A
#
# COMPACT_ATOMS: atom_id res chain seq x y z
N CYS A 1 23.23 13.74 25.27
CA CYS A 1 23.00 12.38 25.79
C CYS A 1 23.34 12.34 27.27
N LYS A 2 22.53 11.65 28.08
CA LYS A 2 22.69 11.67 29.55
C LYS A 2 23.62 10.57 30.09
N GLU A 3 24.33 9.83 29.21
CA GLU A 3 25.23 8.70 29.56
C GLU A 3 24.61 7.70 30.57
N ILE A 4 23.31 7.45 30.46
CA ILE A 4 22.61 6.53 31.33
C ILE A 4 22.68 5.14 30.71
N HIS A 5 23.38 4.22 31.35
CA HIS A 5 23.42 2.82 30.96
C HIS A 5 22.12 2.13 31.41
N ASN A 6 21.14 2.09 30.52
CA ASN A 6 19.81 1.52 30.77
C ASN A 6 19.53 0.27 29.92
N GLY A 7 20.53 -0.26 29.22
CA GLY A 7 20.41 -1.43 28.34
C GLY A 7 19.83 -1.13 26.96
N TRP A 8 19.59 0.14 26.62
CA TRP A 8 19.07 0.52 25.29
C TRP A 8 20.01 0.10 24.16
N GLU A 9 21.31 0.12 24.40
CA GLU A 9 22.36 -0.28 23.47
C GLU A 9 22.26 -1.76 23.05
N MET A 10 21.61 -2.58 23.89
CA MET A 10 21.38 -4.00 23.64
C MET A 10 20.01 -4.26 22.98
N THR A 11 19.23 -3.22 22.76
CA THR A 11 17.92 -3.34 22.11
C THR A 11 18.11 -3.63 20.60
N PRO A 12 17.38 -4.57 20.01
CA PRO A 12 17.41 -4.80 18.57
C PRO A 12 17.14 -3.51 17.79
N ARG A 13 17.81 -3.32 16.65
CA ARG A 13 17.67 -2.13 15.82
C ARG A 13 16.25 -1.95 15.30
N VAL A 14 15.59 -3.04 14.98
CA VAL A 14 14.22 -3.08 14.52
C VAL A 14 13.41 -4.01 15.42
N ARG A 15 12.23 -3.57 15.81
CA ARG A 15 11.23 -4.39 16.51
C ARG A 15 9.91 -4.19 15.80
N LEU A 16 9.34 -5.27 15.32
CA LEU A 16 8.10 -5.27 14.56
C LEU A 16 6.98 -5.90 15.38
N ASP A 17 5.82 -5.28 15.28
CA ASP A 17 4.56 -5.92 15.63
C ASP A 17 3.89 -6.29 14.29
N VAL A 18 3.64 -7.58 14.09
CA VAL A 18 2.95 -8.10 12.90
C VAL A 18 1.52 -8.35 13.31
N MET A 19 0.64 -7.48 12.85
CA MET A 19 -0.78 -7.51 13.18
C MET A 19 -1.51 -8.51 12.29
N ASP A 20 -2.43 -9.28 12.87
CA ASP A 20 -3.26 -10.23 12.13
C ASP A 20 -4.74 -9.88 12.21
N ALA A 21 -5.28 -9.72 13.43
CA ALA A 21 -6.65 -9.31 13.68
C ALA A 21 -6.73 -8.36 14.88
N TYR A 22 -7.90 -7.79 15.15
CA TYR A 22 -8.08 -6.81 16.23
C TYR A 22 -7.60 -7.32 17.60
N ASP A 23 -7.89 -8.55 17.95
CA ASP A 23 -7.53 -9.16 19.23
C ASP A 23 -6.31 -10.08 19.15
N TYR A 24 -5.64 -10.13 18.03
CA TYR A 24 -4.53 -11.05 17.81
C TYR A 24 -3.42 -10.43 16.96
N ASP A 25 -2.21 -10.36 17.53
CA ASP A 25 -0.98 -10.04 16.83
C ASP A 25 -0.23 -11.35 16.54
N TYR A 26 0.12 -11.61 15.28
CA TYR A 26 0.93 -12.77 14.89
C TYR A 26 2.30 -12.74 15.57
N ALA A 27 2.92 -11.57 15.65
CA ALA A 27 4.16 -11.38 16.39
C ALA A 27 4.15 -10.01 17.09
N ASN A 28 4.63 -9.96 18.32
CA ASN A 28 4.75 -8.74 19.11
C ASN A 28 6.23 -8.50 19.45
N LYS A 29 6.73 -7.30 19.12
CA LYS A 29 8.12 -6.86 19.34
C LYS A 29 9.16 -7.84 18.77
N ARG A 30 8.85 -8.47 17.64
CA ARG A 30 9.77 -9.36 16.95
C ARG A 30 11.06 -8.61 16.62
N ALA A 31 12.18 -9.13 17.09
CA ALA A 31 13.50 -8.56 16.86
C ALA A 31 13.97 -8.82 15.44
N GLU A 32 14.40 -7.78 14.74
CA GLU A 32 14.93 -7.85 13.37
C GLU A 32 16.19 -6.99 13.25
N ASP A 33 17.05 -7.32 12.30
CA ASP A 33 18.29 -6.58 12.07
C ASP A 33 18.10 -5.33 11.23
N THR A 34 17.19 -5.39 10.26
CA THR A 34 16.95 -4.34 9.26
C THR A 34 15.47 -4.24 8.91
N PHE A 35 15.08 -3.07 8.39
CA PHE A 35 13.80 -2.88 7.70
C PHE A 35 14.07 -2.12 6.38
N PRO A 36 13.57 -2.58 5.23
CA PRO A 36 12.83 -3.85 5.03
C PRO A 36 13.62 -5.07 5.47
N LEU A 37 12.92 -6.17 5.75
CA LEU A 37 13.56 -7.41 6.18
C LEU A 37 14.39 -8.00 5.03
N LYS A 38 15.55 -8.56 5.31
CA LYS A 38 16.40 -9.19 4.27
C LYS A 38 15.71 -10.35 3.53
N ARG A 39 14.73 -10.98 4.17
CA ARG A 39 13.94 -12.08 3.59
C ARG A 39 12.67 -11.63 2.88
N THR A 40 12.34 -10.33 2.89
CA THR A 40 11.19 -9.80 2.16
C THR A 40 11.43 -9.96 0.66
N GLU A 41 10.52 -10.65 -0.02
CA GLU A 41 10.46 -10.77 -1.46
C GLU A 41 9.37 -9.85 -1.99
N TYR A 42 9.74 -8.89 -2.83
CA TYR A 42 8.77 -8.02 -3.48
C TYR A 42 8.23 -8.68 -4.74
N LYS A 43 6.91 -8.84 -4.80
CA LYS A 43 6.21 -9.45 -5.94
C LYS A 43 5.19 -8.46 -6.50
N ARG A 44 4.97 -8.52 -7.81
CA ARG A 44 3.90 -7.76 -8.46
C ARG A 44 2.61 -8.54 -8.35
N LEU A 45 1.56 -7.84 -7.92
CA LEU A 45 0.19 -8.33 -7.94
C LEU A 45 -0.55 -7.50 -8.98
N TYR A 46 -0.92 -8.10 -10.09
CA TYR A 46 -1.64 -7.46 -11.19
C TYR A 46 -3.12 -7.34 -10.86
N LEU A 47 -3.73 -6.23 -11.29
CA LEU A 47 -5.12 -5.90 -11.01
C LEU A 47 -5.95 -6.10 -12.28
N ASP A 48 -7.00 -6.92 -12.21
CA ASP A 48 -7.97 -7.15 -13.28
C ASP A 48 -9.13 -6.16 -13.14
N ALA A 49 -9.16 -5.14 -13.97
CA ALA A 49 -10.20 -4.12 -13.95
C ALA A 49 -11.56 -4.63 -14.47
N GLU A 50 -11.59 -5.74 -15.21
CA GLU A 50 -12.83 -6.32 -15.74
C GLU A 50 -13.59 -7.10 -14.66
N ASN A 51 -12.86 -7.89 -13.85
CA ASN A 51 -13.48 -8.82 -12.90
C ASN A 51 -13.28 -8.42 -11.43
N GLY A 52 -12.53 -7.35 -11.14
CA GLY A 52 -12.22 -6.95 -9.76
C GLY A 52 -11.32 -7.96 -9.03
N ALA A 53 -10.55 -8.74 -9.77
CA ALA A 53 -9.63 -9.72 -9.24
C ALA A 53 -8.19 -9.16 -9.21
N ALA A 54 -7.32 -9.85 -8.48
CA ALA A 54 -5.90 -9.62 -8.52
C ALA A 54 -5.15 -10.95 -8.61
N GLY A 55 -3.94 -10.95 -9.20
CA GLY A 55 -3.15 -12.17 -9.40
C GLY A 55 -1.68 -11.89 -9.61
N PHE A 56 -0.84 -12.93 -9.49
CA PHE A 56 0.60 -12.83 -9.74
C PHE A 56 0.98 -12.95 -11.22
N ASP A 57 0.07 -13.42 -12.05
CA ASP A 57 0.26 -13.51 -13.49
C ASP A 57 -0.36 -12.29 -14.18
N GLU A 58 0.28 -11.79 -15.23
CA GLU A 58 -0.27 -10.72 -16.05
C GLU A 58 -1.57 -11.18 -16.74
N PHE A 59 -2.56 -10.30 -16.77
CA PHE A 59 -3.79 -10.55 -17.52
C PHE A 59 -3.56 -10.32 -19.02
N GLU A 60 -4.20 -11.15 -19.86
CA GLU A 60 -3.97 -11.15 -21.31
C GLU A 60 -4.50 -9.89 -22.02
N SER A 61 -5.47 -9.20 -21.41
CA SER A 61 -6.11 -8.01 -21.99
C SER A 61 -6.02 -6.81 -21.09
N GLU A 62 -5.85 -5.64 -21.68
CA GLU A 62 -6.02 -4.37 -20.99
C GLU A 62 -7.51 -4.14 -20.73
N ALA A 63 -7.85 -3.67 -19.53
CA ALA A 63 -9.21 -3.33 -19.15
C ALA A 63 -9.21 -2.03 -18.34
N GLU A 64 -10.34 -1.32 -18.35
CA GLU A 64 -10.55 -0.13 -17.54
C GLU A 64 -11.77 -0.27 -16.64
N VAL A 65 -11.73 0.37 -15.48
CA VAL A 65 -12.89 0.58 -14.64
C VAL A 65 -13.16 2.09 -14.52
N VAL A 66 -14.42 2.46 -14.74
CA VAL A 66 -14.89 3.85 -14.64
C VAL A 66 -15.94 3.92 -13.54
N TYR A 67 -15.79 4.85 -12.59
CA TYR A 67 -16.72 5.00 -11.48
C TYR A 67 -16.84 6.47 -11.04
N ASP A 68 -17.93 6.80 -10.37
CA ASP A 68 -18.10 8.10 -9.70
C ASP A 68 -17.55 8.02 -8.27
N PRO A 69 -16.44 8.68 -7.94
CA PRO A 69 -15.81 8.60 -6.62
C PRO A 69 -16.66 9.17 -5.48
N LYS A 70 -17.76 9.88 -5.79
CA LYS A 70 -18.70 10.35 -4.78
C LYS A 70 -19.72 9.30 -4.35
N ALA A 71 -19.93 8.28 -5.17
CA ALA A 71 -20.95 7.26 -4.96
C ALA A 71 -20.36 5.85 -4.86
N GLU A 72 -19.19 5.62 -5.42
CA GLU A 72 -18.63 4.30 -5.66
C GLU A 72 -17.17 4.18 -5.22
N THR A 73 -16.72 2.95 -5.05
CA THR A 73 -15.32 2.58 -4.86
C THR A 73 -15.00 1.40 -5.77
N THR A 74 -13.75 1.31 -6.21
CA THR A 74 -13.26 0.14 -6.94
C THR A 74 -12.49 -0.76 -6.00
N THR A 75 -12.69 -2.08 -6.13
CA THR A 75 -12.06 -3.10 -5.28
C THR A 75 -11.49 -4.20 -6.13
N PHE A 76 -10.29 -4.66 -5.77
CA PHE A 76 -9.61 -5.82 -6.34
C PHE A 76 -9.34 -6.81 -5.24
N THR A 77 -9.62 -8.08 -5.47
CA THR A 77 -9.50 -9.11 -4.43
C THR A 77 -8.52 -10.20 -4.86
N TYR A 78 -7.64 -10.57 -3.95
CA TYR A 78 -6.73 -11.70 -4.09
C TYR A 78 -6.91 -12.65 -2.91
N GLU A 79 -7.00 -13.95 -3.18
CA GLU A 79 -7.07 -15.01 -2.18
C GLU A 79 -5.71 -15.71 -2.05
N PHE A 80 -5.12 -15.64 -0.85
CA PHE A 80 -3.90 -16.37 -0.54
C PHE A 80 -4.22 -17.83 -0.28
N THR A 81 -3.53 -18.74 -0.96
CA THR A 81 -3.70 -20.21 -0.82
C THR A 81 -2.83 -20.81 0.27
N GLU A 82 -1.95 -20.04 0.85
CA GLU A 82 -1.03 -20.43 1.93
C GLU A 82 -0.84 -19.28 2.92
N ASP A 83 -0.45 -19.62 4.14
CA ASP A 83 -0.15 -18.62 5.18
C ASP A 83 0.91 -17.65 4.69
N THR A 84 0.55 -16.39 4.59
CA THR A 84 1.38 -15.35 4.01
C THR A 84 1.53 -14.16 4.95
N GLU A 85 2.77 -13.78 5.25
CA GLU A 85 3.08 -12.54 5.97
C GLU A 85 3.41 -11.42 4.98
N ILE A 86 2.67 -10.31 5.05
CA ILE A 86 2.95 -9.11 4.27
C ILE A 86 3.64 -8.10 5.21
N THR A 87 4.95 -7.95 5.04
CA THR A 87 5.78 -7.06 5.88
C THR A 87 6.83 -6.38 5.02
N GLY A 88 6.76 -5.07 4.91
CA GLY A 88 7.68 -4.28 4.07
C GLY A 88 6.98 -3.05 3.51
N PHE A 89 7.64 -2.37 2.58
CA PHE A 89 7.01 -1.30 1.81
C PHE A 89 6.03 -1.88 0.78
N MET A 90 5.05 -1.10 0.41
CA MET A 90 4.08 -1.47 -0.60
C MET A 90 3.80 -0.28 -1.51
N LYS A 91 3.65 -0.55 -2.81
CA LYS A 91 3.35 0.44 -3.83
C LYS A 91 2.15 -0.02 -4.66
N LEU A 92 1.22 0.89 -4.88
CA LEU A 92 0.16 0.74 -5.87
C LEU A 92 0.51 1.53 -7.12
N HIS A 93 0.62 0.84 -8.27
CA HIS A 93 0.81 1.47 -9.58
C HIS A 93 -0.50 1.46 -10.36
N LEU A 94 -0.91 2.62 -10.88
CA LEU A 94 -2.13 2.77 -11.68
C LEU A 94 -1.86 3.68 -12.88
N ASN A 95 -2.60 3.44 -13.97
CA ASN A 95 -2.81 4.42 -15.03
C ASN A 95 -4.19 5.05 -14.82
N VAL A 96 -4.25 6.35 -14.61
CA VAL A 96 -5.49 7.05 -14.25
C VAL A 96 -5.84 8.18 -15.20
N GLU A 97 -7.14 8.33 -15.46
CA GLU A 97 -7.73 9.46 -16.17
C GLU A 97 -8.74 10.15 -15.26
N CYS A 98 -8.68 11.49 -15.20
CA CYS A 98 -9.68 12.29 -14.50
C CYS A 98 -10.64 12.94 -15.51
N ARG A 99 -11.84 12.41 -15.66
CA ARG A 99 -12.83 12.92 -16.63
C ARG A 99 -13.50 14.18 -16.10
N GLY A 100 -13.31 15.30 -16.82
CA GLY A 100 -13.94 16.59 -16.52
C GLY A 100 -13.22 17.47 -15.50
N TYR A 101 -12.08 17.04 -14.97
CA TYR A 101 -11.24 17.82 -14.05
C TYR A 101 -9.76 17.64 -14.41
N ASP A 102 -8.91 18.51 -13.88
CA ASP A 102 -7.47 18.54 -14.13
C ASP A 102 -6.66 17.91 -12.98
N ASN A 103 -7.33 17.36 -11.97
CA ASN A 103 -6.70 16.75 -10.80
C ASN A 103 -7.66 15.80 -10.08
N MET A 104 -7.10 14.83 -9.34
CA MET A 104 -7.83 13.93 -8.46
C MET A 104 -6.98 13.48 -7.29
N ASP A 105 -7.63 13.11 -6.20
CA ASP A 105 -7.00 12.52 -5.03
C ASP A 105 -7.31 11.03 -4.96
N LEU A 106 -6.30 10.20 -4.71
CA LEU A 106 -6.40 8.75 -4.56
C LEU A 106 -6.22 8.39 -3.08
N PHE A 107 -7.07 7.48 -2.58
CA PHE A 107 -7.05 6.96 -1.22
C PHE A 107 -7.14 5.43 -1.23
N PRO A 108 -6.12 4.72 -1.70
CA PRO A 108 -6.14 3.27 -1.70
C PRO A 108 -5.99 2.70 -0.29
N TRP A 109 -6.61 1.53 -0.10
CA TRP A 109 -6.56 0.75 1.13
C TRP A 109 -6.27 -0.70 0.83
N VAL A 110 -5.43 -1.33 1.64
CA VAL A 110 -5.30 -2.79 1.70
C VAL A 110 -6.04 -3.26 2.94
N ILE A 111 -7.08 -4.05 2.75
CA ILE A 111 -7.89 -4.59 3.82
C ILE A 111 -7.80 -6.11 3.83
N LYS A 112 -7.84 -6.71 5.01
CA LYS A 112 -7.92 -8.14 5.19
C LYS A 112 -9.39 -8.58 5.23
N LEU A 113 -9.70 -9.63 4.48
CA LEU A 113 -10.97 -10.34 4.56
C LEU A 113 -10.72 -11.74 5.13
N ASP A 114 -11.71 -12.31 5.81
CA ASP A 114 -11.73 -13.73 6.16
C ASP A 114 -12.21 -14.58 4.97
N HIS A 115 -12.25 -15.89 5.16
CA HIS A 115 -12.70 -16.85 4.13
C HIS A 115 -14.18 -16.74 3.75
N GLU A 116 -14.97 -16.02 4.55
CA GLU A 116 -16.39 -15.72 4.27
C GLU A 116 -16.55 -14.36 3.56
N GLY A 117 -15.44 -13.63 3.37
CA GLY A 117 -15.42 -12.28 2.78
C GLY A 117 -15.74 -11.17 3.77
N ASN A 118 -15.78 -11.44 5.08
CA ASN A 118 -16.01 -10.41 6.07
C ASN A 118 -14.71 -9.65 6.35
N TYR A 119 -14.85 -8.36 6.58
CA TYR A 119 -13.74 -7.50 6.94
C TYR A 119 -13.13 -7.88 8.30
N VAL A 120 -11.81 -8.06 8.31
CA VAL A 120 -11.03 -8.35 9.53
C VAL A 120 -10.23 -7.09 9.91
N PRO A 121 -10.65 -6.32 10.91
CA PRO A 121 -9.90 -5.16 11.37
C PRO A 121 -8.61 -5.60 12.08
N ILE A 122 -7.57 -4.80 11.96
CA ILE A 122 -6.38 -4.86 12.81
C ILE A 122 -6.50 -3.87 13.97
N ARG A 123 -5.63 -3.97 14.98
CA ARG A 123 -5.63 -3.03 16.10
C ARG A 123 -4.45 -2.06 16.00
N VAL A 124 -4.77 -0.77 15.94
CA VAL A 124 -3.78 0.30 16.01
C VAL A 124 -4.13 1.22 17.18
N MET A 125 -3.19 1.41 18.11
CA MET A 125 -3.38 2.26 19.29
C MET A 125 -4.66 1.94 20.11
N GLY A 126 -5.07 0.67 20.13
CA GLY A 126 -6.26 0.22 20.86
C GLY A 126 -7.59 0.42 20.14
N ALA A 127 -7.59 0.88 18.90
CA ALA A 127 -8.79 1.05 18.08
C ALA A 127 -8.75 0.14 16.86
N PRO A 128 -9.92 -0.29 16.32
CA PRO A 128 -9.99 -1.02 15.05
C PRO A 128 -9.50 -0.13 13.90
N TYR A 129 -8.67 -0.72 13.04
CA TYR A 129 -8.06 -0.04 11.91
C TYR A 129 -8.14 -0.90 10.65
N ARG A 130 -8.30 -0.26 9.50
CA ARG A 130 -8.59 -0.99 8.25
C ARG A 130 -7.41 -1.76 7.69
N GLY A 131 -6.19 -1.29 7.86
CA GLY A 131 -5.00 -1.86 7.28
C GLY A 131 -4.11 -0.80 6.65
N ALA A 132 -3.18 -1.19 5.79
CA ALA A 132 -2.32 -0.25 5.10
C ALA A 132 -3.14 0.65 4.15
N TRP A 133 -2.75 1.91 4.06
CA TRP A 133 -3.40 2.87 3.17
C TRP A 133 -2.40 3.88 2.64
N GLY A 134 -2.71 4.43 1.47
CA GLY A 134 -1.94 5.48 0.84
C GLY A 134 -2.77 6.72 0.53
N PHE A 135 -2.09 7.76 0.14
CA PHE A 135 -2.68 8.99 -0.34
C PHE A 135 -1.81 9.59 -1.42
N LEU A 136 -2.43 9.97 -2.53
CA LEU A 136 -1.75 10.72 -3.58
C LEU A 136 -2.70 11.74 -4.22
N ARG A 137 -2.29 12.98 -4.28
CA ARG A 137 -2.84 13.97 -5.23
C ARG A 137 -2.12 13.81 -6.55
N CYS A 138 -2.83 13.46 -7.62
CA CYS A 138 -2.23 13.10 -8.90
C CYS A 138 -1.37 14.19 -9.53
N SER A 139 -1.62 15.46 -9.23
CA SER A 139 -0.74 16.56 -9.66
C SER A 139 0.64 16.57 -8.98
N HIS A 140 0.83 15.80 -7.90
CA HIS A 140 2.10 15.62 -7.19
C HIS A 140 2.70 14.22 -7.39
N ARG A 141 2.46 13.61 -8.56
CA ARG A 141 2.91 12.23 -8.90
C ARG A 141 4.41 12.11 -9.19
N ASP A 142 5.11 13.24 -9.34
CA ASP A 142 6.55 13.24 -9.64
C ASP A 142 7.36 12.59 -8.51
N LEU A 143 8.19 11.62 -8.87
CA LEU A 143 9.01 10.88 -7.92
C LEU A 143 10.36 11.56 -7.70
N ASP A 144 10.87 11.51 -6.47
CA ASP A 144 12.23 11.90 -6.15
C ASP A 144 13.21 10.82 -6.64
N PRO A 145 14.07 11.09 -7.65
CA PRO A 145 14.95 10.09 -8.23
C PRO A 145 16.05 9.61 -7.27
N LYS A 146 16.27 10.31 -6.17
CA LYS A 146 17.26 9.96 -5.17
C LYS A 146 16.74 8.98 -4.13
N TYR A 147 15.46 9.08 -3.78
CA TYR A 147 14.86 8.34 -2.67
C TYR A 147 13.83 7.31 -3.09
N ALA A 148 13.21 7.48 -4.27
CA ALA A 148 12.26 6.50 -4.78
C ALA A 148 12.94 5.19 -5.17
N SER A 149 12.23 4.08 -5.02
CA SER A 149 12.64 2.73 -5.44
C SER A 149 11.47 2.01 -6.12
N ASP A 150 11.72 0.81 -6.64
CA ASP A 150 10.69 0.00 -7.32
C ASP A 150 9.49 -0.34 -6.42
N PHE A 151 9.68 -0.36 -5.11
CA PHE A 151 8.67 -0.75 -4.13
C PHE A 151 8.33 0.34 -3.11
N GLN A 152 9.04 1.47 -3.12
CA GLN A 152 8.77 2.63 -2.28
C GLN A 152 8.82 3.91 -3.12
N PRO A 153 7.68 4.41 -3.59
CA PRO A 153 7.60 5.67 -4.33
C PRO A 153 7.71 6.84 -3.35
N VAL A 154 8.80 7.58 -3.42
CA VAL A 154 8.98 8.82 -2.67
C VAL A 154 8.70 9.98 -3.61
N HIS A 155 7.69 10.78 -3.32
CA HIS A 155 7.32 11.92 -4.16
C HIS A 155 8.18 13.14 -3.87
N SER A 156 8.58 13.87 -4.92
CA SER A 156 9.44 15.05 -4.80
C SER A 156 8.73 16.23 -4.16
N HIS A 157 7.44 16.39 -4.43
CA HIS A 157 6.62 17.56 -4.06
C HIS A 157 7.19 18.92 -4.51
N GLU A 158 8.12 18.91 -5.48
CA GLU A 158 8.77 20.13 -5.96
C GLU A 158 7.91 20.91 -6.97
N LYS A 159 7.02 20.21 -7.68
CA LYS A 159 6.17 20.80 -8.72
C LYS A 159 4.76 20.21 -8.71
N GLU A 160 3.83 20.98 -9.22
CA GLU A 160 2.46 20.57 -9.47
C GLU A 160 2.26 20.36 -10.97
N GLU A 161 1.94 19.12 -11.39
CA GLU A 161 1.69 18.76 -12.80
C GLU A 161 0.25 18.33 -12.98
N ARG A 162 -0.62 19.29 -13.32
CA ARG A 162 -2.04 19.02 -13.57
C ARG A 162 -2.25 18.19 -14.82
N MET A 163 -3.26 17.34 -14.78
CA MET A 163 -3.67 16.50 -15.91
C MET A 163 -4.41 17.31 -16.95
N GLN A 164 -4.31 16.91 -18.22
CA GLN A 164 -5.19 17.46 -19.25
C GLN A 164 -6.47 16.62 -19.37
N PRO A 165 -7.59 17.18 -19.82
CA PRO A 165 -8.81 16.41 -20.06
C PRO A 165 -8.56 15.24 -21.03
N GLY A 166 -8.88 14.02 -20.62
CA GLY A 166 -8.62 12.79 -21.41
C GLY A 166 -7.17 12.28 -21.36
N GLU A 167 -6.32 12.90 -20.57
CA GLU A 167 -4.95 12.42 -20.36
C GLU A 167 -4.93 11.25 -19.38
N ILE A 168 -4.30 10.15 -19.80
CA ILE A 168 -4.00 9.02 -18.90
C ILE A 168 -2.58 9.20 -18.38
N VAL A 169 -2.42 9.24 -17.05
CA VAL A 169 -1.13 9.40 -16.42
C VAL A 169 -0.80 8.22 -15.51
N PRO A 170 0.46 7.74 -15.51
CA PRO A 170 0.90 6.75 -14.52
C PRO A 170 1.06 7.41 -13.16
N VAL A 171 0.66 6.71 -12.12
CA VAL A 171 0.84 7.13 -10.74
C VAL A 171 1.30 5.97 -9.88
N ASP A 172 2.20 6.25 -8.96
CA ASP A 172 2.67 5.33 -7.93
C ASP A 172 2.23 5.86 -6.57
N VAL A 173 1.47 5.08 -5.82
CA VAL A 173 1.00 5.47 -4.48
C VAL A 173 1.73 4.63 -3.43
N GLU A 174 2.40 5.28 -2.48
CA GLU A 174 2.96 4.60 -1.30
C GLU A 174 1.81 4.15 -0.38
N MET A 175 1.91 2.91 0.13
CA MET A 175 0.89 2.27 0.97
C MET A 175 1.40 1.98 2.37
#